data_00d4256e2c5560752aac75805fec105a
#
_entry.id   00d4256e2c5560752aac75805fec105a
#
_cell.length_a   1.000
_cell.length_b   1.000
_cell.length_c   1.000
_cell.angle_alpha   90.00
_cell.angle_beta   90.00
_cell.angle_gamma   90.00
#
_symmetry.space_group_name_H-M   'P 1'
#
loop_
_entity.id
_entity.type
_entity.pdbx_description
1 polymer ?
#
loop_
_entity_poly.entity_id
_entity_poly.type
_entity_poly.pdbx_seq_one_letter_code
_entity_poly.pdbx_strand_id
1 'polypeptide(L)'
;MLLKKNELDEKSINEVPAITGISQILTDKVDAKMAYEMNDAVLLELEGQEVNVLKFRDYGVRVYADTIFTTKELIEQNPEKVKKFVKASLKGWEETINNPEKSIKQLMKVNSSLNYDHQLGYLKGSIPIILTDEKIGFSDENVWQEMIDNLYEFGTIKNKIDVNEVFTNEFVE
;
A
#
# COMPACT_ATOMS: atom_id res chain seq x y z
N MET A 1 3.77 5.11 16.20
CA MET A 1 4.96 4.47 15.59
C MET A 1 5.91 5.52 14.98
N LEU A 2 5.57 6.21 13.89
CA LEU A 2 6.46 7.17 13.21
C LEU A 2 7.04 8.22 14.16
N LEU A 3 6.20 8.89 14.95
CA LEU A 3 6.61 9.92 15.92
C LEU A 3 7.59 9.37 16.95
N LYS A 4 7.28 8.25 17.58
CA LYS A 4 8.13 7.61 18.59
C LYS A 4 9.48 7.19 18.00
N LYS A 5 9.51 6.62 16.81
CA LYS A 5 10.75 6.23 16.13
C LYS A 5 11.69 7.43 15.86
N ASN A 6 11.09 8.60 15.71
CA ASN A 6 11.83 9.84 15.43
C ASN A 6 11.92 10.76 16.66
N GLU A 7 11.70 10.22 17.87
CA GLU A 7 11.83 10.92 19.15
C GLU A 7 10.92 12.16 19.27
N LEU A 8 9.79 12.16 18.57
CA LEU A 8 8.83 13.26 18.61
C LEU A 8 7.76 12.98 19.68
N ASP A 9 7.43 14.03 20.44
CA ASP A 9 6.36 13.95 21.44
C ASP A 9 4.99 13.91 20.74
N GLU A 10 4.22 12.86 20.98
CA GLU A 10 2.86 12.72 20.45
C GLU A 10 1.94 13.89 20.87
N LYS A 11 2.22 14.52 22.05
CA LYS A 11 1.46 15.67 22.53
C LYS A 11 1.73 16.97 21.77
N SER A 12 2.80 17.00 20.97
CA SER A 12 3.12 18.16 20.12
C SER A 12 2.23 18.24 18.87
N ILE A 13 1.44 17.20 18.61
CA ILE A 13 0.56 17.08 17.44
C ILE A 13 -0.90 17.04 17.92
N ASN A 14 -1.73 17.84 17.28
CA ASN A 14 -3.17 17.81 17.48
C ASN A 14 -3.81 16.85 16.46
N GLU A 15 -4.09 15.63 16.90
CA GLU A 15 -4.73 14.64 16.04
C GLU A 15 -6.24 14.93 15.90
N VAL A 16 -6.70 14.95 14.67
CA VAL A 16 -8.12 15.09 14.33
C VAL A 16 -8.62 13.87 13.55
N PRO A 17 -9.91 13.53 13.63
CA PRO A 17 -10.48 12.44 12.87
C PRO A 17 -10.22 12.59 11.37
N ALA A 18 -9.64 11.54 10.76
CA ALA A 18 -9.43 11.52 9.33
C ALA A 18 -10.75 11.36 8.59
N ILE A 19 -10.93 12.12 7.52
CA ILE A 19 -12.01 11.93 6.55
C ILE A 19 -11.45 11.50 5.21
N THR A 20 -12.24 10.75 4.46
CA THR A 20 -11.86 10.28 3.13
C THR A 20 -11.67 11.45 2.16
N GLY A 21 -10.68 11.35 1.28
CA GLY A 21 -10.37 12.36 0.28
C GLY A 21 -9.51 13.51 0.81
N ILE A 22 -9.33 14.55 0.02
CA ILE A 22 -8.34 15.60 0.21
C ILE A 22 -8.88 16.90 0.82
N SER A 23 -10.19 16.96 1.12
CA SER A 23 -10.86 18.19 1.51
C SER A 23 -10.32 18.87 2.77
N GLN A 24 -9.77 18.10 3.74
CA GLN A 24 -9.18 18.66 4.95
C GLN A 24 -7.92 19.48 4.64
N ILE A 25 -7.08 19.02 3.69
CA ILE A 25 -5.91 19.77 3.22
C ILE A 25 -6.35 20.97 2.39
N LEU A 26 -7.25 20.79 1.41
CA LEU A 26 -7.73 21.88 0.55
C LEU A 26 -8.39 23.05 1.29
N THR A 27 -8.90 22.80 2.49
CA THR A 27 -9.57 23.82 3.31
C THR A 27 -8.78 24.25 4.52
N ASP A 28 -7.47 23.98 4.55
CA ASP A 28 -6.53 24.32 5.62
C ASP A 28 -7.02 23.92 7.03
N LYS A 29 -7.76 22.81 7.11
CA LYS A 29 -8.24 22.26 8.40
C LYS A 29 -7.19 21.39 9.09
N VAL A 30 -6.20 20.92 8.35
CA VAL A 30 -5.07 20.15 8.85
C VAL A 30 -3.82 20.56 8.10
N ASP A 31 -2.69 20.57 8.82
CA ASP A 31 -1.37 20.88 8.26
C ASP A 31 -0.75 19.66 7.57
N ALA A 32 -1.12 18.46 8.01
CA ALA A 32 -0.65 17.19 7.47
C ALA A 32 -1.74 16.13 7.52
N LYS A 33 -1.68 15.18 6.60
CA LYS A 33 -2.59 14.05 6.52
C LYS A 33 -1.83 12.78 6.23
N MET A 34 -2.17 11.70 6.94
CA MET A 34 -1.72 10.36 6.57
C MET A 34 -2.48 9.88 5.32
N ALA A 35 -1.74 9.46 4.29
CA ALA A 35 -2.32 9.19 2.99
C ALA A 35 -1.50 8.15 2.20
N TYR A 36 -2.06 7.64 1.14
CA TYR A 36 -1.32 6.95 0.10
C TYR A 36 -0.79 7.98 -0.91
N GLU A 37 0.54 8.08 -1.04
CA GLU A 37 1.22 9.02 -1.95
C GLU A 37 0.57 9.02 -3.34
N MET A 38 0.40 7.85 -3.93
CA MET A 38 -0.15 7.68 -5.27
C MET A 38 -1.65 8.04 -5.39
N ASN A 39 -2.37 8.21 -4.29
CA ASN A 39 -3.78 8.56 -4.29
C ASN A 39 -4.01 10.05 -3.96
N ASP A 40 -3.79 10.43 -2.70
CA ASP A 40 -4.14 11.78 -2.24
C ASP A 40 -3.20 12.85 -2.81
N ALA A 41 -1.90 12.56 -2.98
CA ALA A 41 -0.99 13.53 -3.59
C ALA A 41 -1.33 13.78 -5.07
N VAL A 42 -1.66 12.73 -5.83
CA VAL A 42 -2.10 12.86 -7.22
C VAL A 42 -3.40 13.67 -7.31
N LEU A 43 -4.35 13.46 -6.40
CA LEU A 43 -5.57 14.28 -6.36
C LEU A 43 -5.26 15.74 -6.07
N LEU A 44 -4.37 16.04 -5.12
CA LEU A 44 -3.97 17.40 -4.78
C LEU A 44 -3.26 18.09 -5.95
N GLU A 45 -2.38 17.38 -6.66
CA GLU A 45 -1.73 17.88 -7.88
C GLU A 45 -2.74 18.20 -8.98
N LEU A 46 -3.76 17.35 -9.20
CA LEU A 46 -4.82 17.60 -10.16
C LEU A 46 -5.67 18.82 -9.80
N GLU A 47 -5.80 19.15 -8.51
CA GLU A 47 -6.44 20.38 -8.01
C GLU A 47 -5.46 21.56 -7.99
N GLY A 48 -4.25 21.43 -8.52
CA GLY A 48 -3.26 22.50 -8.62
C GLY A 48 -2.55 22.82 -7.30
N GLN A 49 -2.57 21.92 -6.33
CA GLN A 49 -1.90 22.08 -5.03
C GLN A 49 -0.50 21.48 -5.06
N GLU A 50 0.47 22.24 -4.60
CA GLU A 50 1.82 21.72 -4.31
C GLU A 50 1.87 21.19 -2.88
N VAL A 51 2.31 19.94 -2.69
CA VAL A 51 2.42 19.31 -1.37
C VAL A 51 3.78 18.66 -1.17
N ASN A 52 4.25 18.63 0.07
CA ASN A 52 5.42 17.87 0.47
C ASN A 52 4.98 16.47 0.92
N VAL A 53 5.59 15.45 0.36
CA VAL A 53 5.31 14.05 0.73
C VAL A 53 6.42 13.53 1.63
N LEU A 54 6.06 13.18 2.87
CA LEU A 54 6.94 12.54 3.84
C LEU A 54 6.72 11.03 3.77
N LYS A 55 7.64 10.30 3.16
CA LYS A 55 7.50 8.85 2.98
C LYS A 55 7.92 8.10 4.25
N PHE A 56 7.06 7.30 4.81
CA PHE A 56 7.30 6.57 6.06
C PHE A 56 8.59 5.74 6.05
N ARG A 57 8.94 5.17 4.88
CA ARG A 57 10.18 4.39 4.70
C ARG A 57 11.45 5.22 4.96
N ASP A 58 11.43 6.52 4.64
CA ASP A 58 12.59 7.41 4.82
C ASP A 58 12.82 7.73 6.31
N TYR A 59 11.81 7.45 7.13
CA TYR A 59 11.83 7.62 8.59
C TYR A 59 11.80 6.27 9.33
N GLY A 60 12.28 5.20 8.69
CA GLY A 60 12.47 3.90 9.31
C GLY A 60 11.18 3.09 9.53
N VAL A 61 10.09 3.40 8.81
CA VAL A 61 8.85 2.64 8.87
C VAL A 61 8.55 2.05 7.49
N ARG A 62 8.95 0.79 7.29
CA ARG A 62 8.61 0.02 6.08
C ARG A 62 7.40 -0.86 6.34
N VAL A 63 6.43 -0.83 5.45
CA VAL A 63 5.21 -1.65 5.54
C VAL A 63 4.75 -2.09 4.16
N TYR A 64 4.22 -3.31 4.09
CA TYR A 64 3.38 -3.71 2.96
C TYR A 64 1.96 -3.20 3.19
N ALA A 65 1.37 -2.56 2.19
CA ALA A 65 0.02 -2.03 2.26
C ALA A 65 -1.01 -3.01 1.67
N ASP A 66 -0.84 -3.36 0.40
CA ASP A 66 -1.76 -4.24 -0.30
C ASP A 66 -1.15 -5.63 -0.48
N THR A 67 -1.77 -6.64 0.12
CA THR A 67 -1.31 -8.03 0.06
C THR A 67 -2.46 -8.96 -0.33
N ILE A 68 -2.14 -10.01 -1.10
CA ILE A 68 -3.06 -11.13 -1.29
C ILE A 68 -2.95 -12.03 -0.06
N PHE A 69 -4.06 -12.34 0.56
CA PHE A 69 -4.08 -13.24 1.71
C PHE A 69 -5.14 -14.33 1.56
N THR A 70 -4.92 -15.44 2.25
CA THR A 70 -5.87 -16.54 2.35
C THR A 70 -5.68 -17.29 3.67
N THR A 71 -6.52 -18.28 3.95
CA THR A 71 -6.41 -19.11 5.16
C THR A 71 -5.39 -20.23 4.96
N LYS A 72 -4.70 -20.63 6.05
CA LYS A 72 -3.84 -21.82 6.06
C LYS A 72 -4.61 -23.07 5.58
N GLU A 73 -5.85 -23.21 6.02
CA GLU A 73 -6.72 -24.32 5.59
C GLU A 73 -6.91 -24.38 4.06
N LEU A 74 -7.10 -23.23 3.39
CA LEU A 74 -7.23 -23.23 1.94
C LEU A 74 -5.92 -23.59 1.24
N ILE A 75 -4.80 -23.16 1.78
CA ILE A 75 -3.46 -23.52 1.28
C ILE A 75 -3.26 -25.03 1.38
N GLU A 76 -3.57 -25.64 2.52
CA GLU A 76 -3.39 -27.08 2.77
C GLU A 76 -4.34 -27.94 1.94
N GLN A 77 -5.63 -27.56 1.87
CA GLN A 77 -6.65 -28.36 1.19
C GLN A 77 -6.68 -28.17 -0.33
N ASN A 78 -6.33 -26.98 -0.81
CA ASN A 78 -6.43 -26.62 -2.22
C ASN A 78 -5.28 -25.75 -2.72
N PRO A 79 -4.01 -26.15 -2.59
CA PRO A 79 -2.85 -25.34 -2.99
C PRO A 79 -2.89 -24.96 -4.48
N GLU A 80 -3.37 -25.85 -5.34
CA GLU A 80 -3.53 -25.58 -6.77
C GLU A 80 -4.52 -24.44 -7.08
N LYS A 81 -5.55 -24.27 -6.27
CA LYS A 81 -6.49 -23.17 -6.40
C LYS A 81 -5.81 -21.84 -6.03
N VAL A 82 -5.05 -21.83 -4.94
CA VAL A 82 -4.27 -20.67 -4.50
C VAL A 82 -3.27 -20.28 -5.58
N LYS A 83 -2.48 -21.25 -6.07
CA LYS A 83 -1.51 -21.06 -7.14
C LYS A 83 -2.14 -20.43 -8.40
N LYS A 84 -3.25 -20.97 -8.85
CA LYS A 84 -3.96 -20.45 -10.04
C LYS A 84 -4.46 -19.03 -9.83
N PHE A 85 -4.96 -18.71 -8.64
CA PHE A 85 -5.43 -17.37 -8.31
C PHE A 85 -4.27 -16.37 -8.30
N VAL A 86 -3.17 -16.68 -7.58
CA VAL A 86 -1.98 -15.83 -7.53
C VAL A 86 -1.43 -15.60 -8.92
N LYS A 87 -1.22 -16.67 -9.70
CA LYS A 87 -0.72 -16.58 -11.08
C LYS A 87 -1.59 -15.71 -11.98
N ALA A 88 -2.92 -15.85 -11.88
CA ALA A 88 -3.83 -15.01 -12.66
C ALA A 88 -3.77 -13.54 -12.24
N SER A 89 -3.66 -13.27 -10.94
CA SER A 89 -3.51 -11.93 -10.39
C SER A 89 -2.21 -11.27 -10.84
N LEU A 90 -1.08 -11.97 -10.73
CA LEU A 90 0.23 -11.48 -11.15
C LEU A 90 0.25 -11.18 -12.65
N LYS A 91 -0.31 -12.07 -13.48
CA LYS A 91 -0.45 -11.83 -14.93
C LYS A 91 -1.31 -10.61 -15.23
N GLY A 92 -2.37 -10.37 -14.44
CA GLY A 92 -3.18 -9.16 -14.55
C GLY A 92 -2.38 -7.90 -14.22
N TRP A 93 -1.54 -7.93 -13.21
CA TRP A 93 -0.64 -6.84 -12.85
C TRP A 93 0.43 -6.59 -13.92
N GLU A 94 1.07 -7.63 -14.47
CA GLU A 94 2.02 -7.51 -15.58
C GLU A 94 1.39 -6.81 -16.79
N GLU A 95 0.19 -7.23 -17.21
CA GLU A 95 -0.54 -6.59 -18.31
C GLU A 95 -0.88 -5.13 -17.98
N THR A 96 -1.27 -4.86 -16.73
CA THR A 96 -1.62 -3.52 -16.27
C THR A 96 -0.42 -2.57 -16.29
N ILE A 97 0.73 -3.03 -15.84
CA ILE A 97 1.98 -2.27 -15.82
C ILE A 97 2.49 -2.00 -17.24
N ASN A 98 2.43 -3.01 -18.10
CA ASN A 98 2.88 -2.88 -19.49
C ASN A 98 1.94 -2.02 -20.35
N ASN A 99 0.67 -1.93 -19.99
CA ASN A 99 -0.35 -1.23 -20.77
C ASN A 99 -1.26 -0.35 -19.90
N PRO A 100 -0.72 0.65 -19.16
CA PRO A 100 -1.47 1.37 -18.13
C PRO A 100 -2.70 2.10 -18.68
N GLU A 101 -2.58 2.84 -19.77
CA GLU A 101 -3.71 3.57 -20.36
C GLU A 101 -4.84 2.64 -20.82
N LYS A 102 -4.48 1.49 -21.42
CA LYS A 102 -5.45 0.46 -21.84
C LYS A 102 -6.16 -0.12 -20.64
N SER A 103 -5.43 -0.40 -19.58
CA SER A 103 -5.96 -0.99 -18.35
C SER A 103 -6.92 -0.04 -17.62
N ILE A 104 -6.56 1.25 -17.54
CA ILE A 104 -7.46 2.26 -16.98
C ILE A 104 -8.71 2.45 -17.85
N LYS A 105 -8.59 2.43 -19.18
CA LYS A 105 -9.77 2.45 -20.06
C LYS A 105 -10.70 1.24 -19.84
N GLN A 106 -10.17 0.07 -19.49
CA GLN A 106 -10.98 -1.08 -19.13
C GLN A 106 -11.66 -0.88 -17.75
N LEU A 107 -10.91 -0.36 -16.75
CA LEU A 107 -11.47 -0.02 -15.46
C LEU A 107 -12.64 0.97 -15.58
N MET A 108 -12.52 2.00 -16.42
CA MET A 108 -13.59 2.97 -16.68
C MET A 108 -14.86 2.35 -17.27
N LYS A 109 -14.74 1.23 -18.00
CA LYS A 109 -15.93 0.50 -18.48
C LYS A 109 -16.67 -0.25 -17.37
N VAL A 110 -15.94 -0.67 -16.33
CA VAL A 110 -16.50 -1.35 -15.15
C VAL A 110 -17.10 -0.33 -14.18
N ASN A 111 -16.43 0.81 -14.00
CA ASN A 111 -16.90 1.88 -13.14
C ASN A 111 -16.65 3.25 -13.80
N SER A 112 -17.68 3.78 -14.43
CA SER A 112 -17.64 5.06 -15.13
C SER A 112 -17.67 6.30 -14.23
N SER A 113 -17.85 6.14 -12.91
CA SER A 113 -17.82 7.25 -11.96
C SER A 113 -16.40 7.67 -11.54
N LEU A 114 -15.39 6.86 -11.87
CA LEU A 114 -14.00 7.15 -11.58
C LEU A 114 -13.47 8.28 -12.49
N ASN A 115 -12.51 9.04 -12.00
CA ASN A 115 -11.78 10.01 -12.81
C ASN A 115 -10.60 9.32 -13.51
N TYR A 116 -10.55 9.40 -14.83
CA TYR A 116 -9.52 8.75 -15.64
C TYR A 116 -8.11 9.22 -15.30
N ASP A 117 -7.89 10.53 -15.22
CA ASP A 117 -6.57 11.12 -14.98
C ASP A 117 -6.05 10.76 -13.59
N HIS A 118 -6.92 10.79 -12.58
CA HIS A 118 -6.60 10.34 -11.24
C HIS A 118 -6.22 8.84 -11.22
N GLN A 119 -7.01 7.97 -11.83
CA GLN A 119 -6.72 6.52 -11.85
C GLN A 119 -5.42 6.21 -12.61
N LEU A 120 -5.15 6.93 -13.70
CA LEU A 120 -3.91 6.77 -14.45
C LEU A 120 -2.70 7.27 -13.65
N GLY A 121 -2.81 8.43 -12.99
CA GLY A 121 -1.79 8.96 -12.09
C GLY A 121 -1.52 8.01 -10.91
N TYR A 122 -2.59 7.51 -10.27
CA TYR A 122 -2.49 6.51 -9.21
C TYR A 122 -1.72 5.26 -9.67
N LEU A 123 -2.09 4.69 -10.81
CA LEU A 123 -1.40 3.51 -11.37
C LEU A 123 0.06 3.82 -11.69
N LYS A 124 0.36 4.92 -12.38
CA LYS A 124 1.73 5.32 -12.72
C LYS A 124 2.59 5.55 -11.49
N GLY A 125 2.05 6.16 -10.45
CA GLY A 125 2.72 6.33 -9.15
C GLY A 125 2.95 5.02 -8.39
N SER A 126 2.10 4.02 -8.60
CA SER A 126 2.21 2.70 -7.97
C SER A 126 3.26 1.79 -8.65
N ILE A 127 3.48 1.93 -9.94
CA ILE A 127 4.40 1.07 -10.72
C ILE A 127 5.80 0.97 -10.10
N PRO A 128 6.49 2.06 -9.70
CA PRO A 128 7.82 1.97 -9.10
C PRO A 128 7.84 1.25 -7.73
N ILE A 129 6.68 1.17 -7.07
CA ILE A 129 6.54 0.48 -5.78
C ILE A 129 6.29 -1.01 -5.99
N ILE A 130 5.57 -1.36 -7.05
CA ILE A 130 5.25 -2.75 -7.44
C ILE A 130 6.45 -3.41 -8.11
N LEU A 131 7.14 -2.67 -8.99
CA LEU A 131 8.35 -3.14 -9.68
C LEU A 131 9.57 -2.83 -8.81
N THR A 132 9.95 -3.80 -8.00
CA THR A 132 11.23 -3.83 -7.30
C THR A 132 12.24 -4.64 -8.12
N ASP A 133 13.46 -4.84 -7.59
CA ASP A 133 14.46 -5.74 -8.21
C ASP A 133 14.02 -7.21 -8.18
N GLU A 134 12.98 -7.51 -7.42
CA GLU A 134 12.37 -8.83 -7.31
C GLU A 134 11.16 -8.99 -8.24
N LYS A 135 10.63 -10.20 -8.33
CA LYS A 135 9.40 -10.49 -9.09
C LYS A 135 8.19 -9.78 -8.47
N ILE A 136 7.23 -9.39 -9.32
CA ILE A 136 5.95 -8.86 -8.86
C ILE A 136 5.29 -9.87 -7.91
N GLY A 137 4.86 -9.37 -6.75
CA GLY A 137 4.22 -10.18 -5.71
C GLY A 137 5.19 -10.87 -4.75
N PHE A 138 6.50 -10.78 -5.00
CA PHE A 138 7.50 -11.30 -4.05
C PHE A 138 7.51 -10.45 -2.77
N SER A 139 7.58 -11.12 -1.63
CA SER A 139 7.68 -10.49 -0.32
C SER A 139 9.06 -10.72 0.29
N ASP A 140 9.71 -9.62 0.73
CA ASP A 140 10.97 -9.68 1.49
C ASP A 140 10.67 -10.02 2.96
N GLU A 141 11.26 -11.11 3.45
CA GLU A 141 11.15 -11.57 4.83
C GLU A 141 11.56 -10.50 5.83
N ASN A 142 12.62 -9.73 5.53
CA ASN A 142 13.08 -8.67 6.42
C ASN A 142 12.04 -7.56 6.61
N VAL A 143 11.27 -7.23 5.58
CA VAL A 143 10.19 -6.25 5.70
C VAL A 143 9.07 -6.78 6.58
N TRP A 144 8.68 -8.05 6.42
CA TRP A 144 7.71 -8.69 7.30
C TRP A 144 8.19 -8.75 8.74
N GLN A 145 9.47 -9.12 8.98
CA GLN A 145 10.04 -9.15 10.31
C GLN A 145 10.05 -7.75 10.96
N GLU A 146 10.45 -6.71 10.22
CA GLU A 146 10.38 -5.33 10.70
C GLU A 146 8.95 -4.89 11.04
N MET A 147 7.97 -5.28 10.23
CA MET A 147 6.56 -5.00 10.53
C MET A 147 6.13 -5.65 11.85
N ILE A 148 6.45 -6.92 12.06
CA ILE A 148 6.14 -7.66 13.29
C ILE A 148 6.81 -6.99 14.49
N ASP A 149 8.10 -6.68 14.39
CA ASP A 149 8.86 -6.07 15.47
C ASP A 149 8.30 -4.69 15.83
N ASN A 150 8.01 -3.86 14.83
CA ASN A 150 7.38 -2.56 15.04
C ASN A 150 5.99 -2.67 15.68
N LEU A 151 5.13 -3.58 15.19
CA LEU A 151 3.79 -3.77 15.75
C LEU A 151 3.84 -4.26 17.21
N TYR A 152 4.82 -5.10 17.55
CA TYR A 152 5.03 -5.57 18.92
C TYR A 152 5.60 -4.46 19.79
N GLU A 153 6.65 -3.76 19.37
CA GLU A 153 7.29 -2.68 20.12
C GLU A 153 6.30 -1.56 20.48
N PHE A 154 5.43 -1.22 19.54
CA PHE A 154 4.43 -0.15 19.74
C PHE A 154 3.10 -0.65 20.32
N GLY A 155 3.04 -1.93 20.75
CA GLY A 155 1.91 -2.49 21.49
C GLY A 155 0.65 -2.75 20.66
N THR A 156 0.75 -2.73 19.33
CA THR A 156 -0.37 -3.07 18.43
C THR A 156 -0.68 -4.56 18.49
N ILE A 157 0.34 -5.41 18.58
CA ILE A 157 0.21 -6.84 18.87
C ILE A 157 0.82 -7.15 20.23
N LYS A 158 0.21 -8.10 20.97
CA LYS A 158 0.62 -8.46 22.34
C LYS A 158 1.79 -9.44 22.37
N ASN A 159 1.95 -10.25 21.34
CA ASN A 159 2.99 -11.27 21.24
C ASN A 159 3.65 -11.14 19.89
N LYS A 160 4.96 -11.44 19.82
CA LYS A 160 5.64 -11.60 18.53
C LYS A 160 5.09 -12.83 17.81
N ILE A 161 4.93 -12.69 16.51
CA ILE A 161 4.48 -13.76 15.61
C ILE A 161 5.71 -14.25 14.86
N ASP A 162 5.81 -15.55 14.58
CA ASP A 162 6.85 -16.08 13.72
C ASP A 162 6.60 -15.57 12.27
N VAL A 163 7.62 -14.99 11.67
CA VAL A 163 7.54 -14.44 10.32
C VAL A 163 7.10 -15.49 9.30
N ASN A 164 7.50 -16.75 9.49
CA ASN A 164 7.10 -17.87 8.63
C ASN A 164 5.60 -18.21 8.71
N GLU A 165 4.89 -17.66 9.68
CA GLU A 165 3.45 -17.86 9.82
C GLU A 165 2.61 -16.79 9.14
N VAL A 166 3.23 -15.67 8.70
CA VAL A 166 2.48 -14.52 8.17
C VAL A 166 2.60 -14.35 6.67
N PHE A 167 3.62 -14.89 6.02
CA PHE A 167 3.76 -14.81 4.57
C PHE A 167 4.37 -16.08 3.96
N THR A 168 4.22 -16.24 2.65
CA THR A 168 4.93 -17.23 1.86
C THR A 168 5.10 -16.74 0.42
N ASN A 169 6.24 -17.05 -0.19
CA ASN A 169 6.50 -16.81 -1.61
C ASN A 169 6.29 -18.08 -2.46
N GLU A 170 5.79 -19.18 -1.87
CA GLU A 170 5.63 -20.47 -2.55
C GLU A 170 4.81 -20.40 -3.84
N PHE A 171 3.86 -19.46 -3.91
CA PHE A 171 2.93 -19.31 -5.04
C PHE A 171 3.35 -18.21 -6.03
N VAL A 172 4.48 -17.53 -5.78
CA VAL A 172 5.03 -16.49 -6.65
C VAL A 172 6.06 -17.11 -7.59
N GLU A 173 5.71 -17.31 -8.87
CA GLU A 173 6.55 -17.92 -9.91
C GLU A 173 7.11 -16.87 -10.89
#